data_e4ff8771b69ad14061eeb1ef0c538ddc
#
_entry.id   e4ff8771b69ad14061eeb1ef0c538ddc
#
_cell.length_a   1.000
_cell.length_b   1.000
_cell.length_c   1.000
_cell.angle_alpha   90.00
_cell.angle_beta   90.00
_cell.angle_gamma   90.00
#
_symmetry.space_group_name_H-M   'P 1'
#
loop_
_entity.id
_entity.type
_entity.pdbx_description
1 polymer ?
#
loop_
_entity_poly.entity_id
_entity_poly.type
_entity_poly.pdbx_seq_one_letter_code
_entity_poly.pdbx_strand_id
1 'polypeptide(L)'
;MHNHMVINTPPADQLSVIFGALADPTRRAILERLAAGEATVGELGAPFSMSQPAISKHLKVLETAGLVSRRRQGTANLSRLEPEALHEADDWLERYRAVWEERFERLDEVLDELQQEP
;
A
#
# COMPACT_ATOMS: atom_id res chain seq x y z
N MET A 1 29.34 -0.01 -17.49
CA MET A 1 28.80 0.07 -17.02
C MET A 1 28.41 -0.08 -16.74
N HIS A 2 28.15 -0.04 -16.52
CA HIS A 2 27.38 -0.04 -16.01
C HIS A 2 26.72 -0.27 -15.68
N ASN A 3 26.63 -0.39 -15.58
CA ASN A 3 25.71 -0.48 -15.22
C ASN A 3 25.20 -0.87 -14.98
N HIS A 4 25.30 -1.02 -14.86
CA HIS A 4 24.45 -1.24 -14.54
C HIS A 4 23.91 -1.49 -14.06
N MET A 5 24.28 -1.43 -13.83
CA MET A 5 23.63 -1.63 -13.19
C MET A 5 22.92 -1.56 -13.03
N VAL A 6 22.99 -1.38 -13.09
CA VAL A 6 22.12 -1.30 -12.82
C VAL A 6 21.37 -1.61 -12.97
N ILE A 7 21.17 -1.63 -12.72
CA ILE A 7 20.27 -1.90 -12.61
C ILE A 7 19.54 -2.29 -12.85
N ASN A 8 19.29 -2.56 -12.77
CA ASN A 8 18.46 -2.96 -12.98
C ASN A 8 17.25 -3.06 -12.49
N THR A 9 16.98 -2.52 -12.14
CA THR A 9 15.69 -2.46 -11.51
C THR A 9 14.68 -2.07 -12.52
N PRO A 10 13.64 -2.88 -12.79
CA PRO A 10 12.62 -2.46 -13.71
C PRO A 10 12.06 -1.15 -13.16
N PRO A 11 12.12 -0.05 -13.90
CA PRO A 11 11.55 1.21 -13.42
C PRO A 11 10.05 1.11 -13.22
N ALA A 12 9.44 0.09 -13.79
CA ALA A 12 8.02 -0.14 -13.67
C ALA A 12 7.72 -1.25 -12.67
N ASP A 13 8.51 -1.36 -11.61
CA ASP A 13 8.25 -2.33 -10.57
C ASP A 13 6.93 -1.98 -9.88
N GLN A 14 5.90 -2.75 -10.18
CA GLN A 14 4.56 -2.51 -9.69
C GLN A 14 4.50 -2.56 -8.17
N LEU A 15 5.22 -3.47 -7.55
CA LEU A 15 5.28 -3.55 -6.09
C LEU A 15 5.85 -2.28 -5.47
N SER A 16 6.90 -1.72 -6.04
CA SER A 16 7.47 -0.48 -5.53
C SER A 16 6.50 0.68 -5.66
N VAL A 17 5.73 0.72 -6.75
CA VAL A 17 4.71 1.76 -6.94
C VAL A 17 3.60 1.61 -5.90
N ILE A 18 3.15 0.38 -5.66
CA ILE A 18 2.12 0.10 -4.65
C ILE A 18 2.60 0.52 -3.27
N PHE A 19 3.77 0.06 -2.86
CA PHE A 19 4.30 0.40 -1.53
C PHE A 19 4.59 1.88 -1.39
N GLY A 20 5.06 2.52 -2.46
CA GLY A 20 5.25 3.98 -2.45
C GLY A 20 3.95 4.73 -2.21
N ALA A 21 2.87 4.29 -2.86
CA ALA A 21 1.56 4.88 -2.65
C ALA A 21 1.07 4.68 -1.21
N LEU A 22 1.36 3.53 -0.62
CA LEU A 22 0.95 3.20 0.75
C LEU A 22 1.83 3.88 1.81
N ALA A 23 2.93 4.50 1.42
CA ALA A 23 3.86 5.10 2.38
C ALA A 23 3.35 6.39 3.02
N ASP A 24 2.30 6.98 2.48
CA ASP A 24 1.74 8.23 2.98
C ASP A 24 0.50 7.99 3.85
N PRO A 25 0.43 8.59 5.07
CA PRO A 25 -0.70 8.34 5.95
C PRO A 25 -2.04 8.85 5.42
N THR A 26 -2.05 9.96 4.68
CA THR A 26 -3.28 10.46 4.09
C THR A 26 -3.81 9.49 3.04
N ARG A 27 -2.93 8.95 2.22
CA ARG A 27 -3.35 7.98 1.21
C ARG A 27 -3.89 6.71 1.84
N ARG A 28 -3.27 6.24 2.92
CA ARG A 28 -3.81 5.08 3.64
C ARG A 28 -5.20 5.36 4.21
N ALA A 29 -5.41 6.57 4.74
CA ALA A 29 -6.72 6.96 5.26
C ALA A 29 -7.78 7.03 4.17
N ILE A 30 -7.41 7.51 2.98
CA ILE A 30 -8.29 7.50 1.82
C ILE A 30 -8.70 6.08 1.46
N LEU A 31 -7.75 5.16 1.43
CA LEU A 31 -8.05 3.75 1.13
C LEU A 31 -8.99 3.14 2.17
N GLU A 32 -8.78 3.44 3.45
CA GLU A 32 -9.67 2.97 4.50
C GLU A 32 -11.09 3.45 4.29
N ARG A 33 -11.25 4.73 3.91
CA ARG A 33 -12.57 5.28 3.60
C ARG A 33 -13.21 4.57 2.42
N LEU A 34 -12.42 4.32 1.36
CA LEU A 34 -12.92 3.65 0.16
C LEU A 34 -13.24 2.18 0.39
N ALA A 35 -12.67 1.55 1.40
CA ALA A 35 -13.03 0.19 1.78
C ALA A 35 -14.49 0.11 2.23
N ALA A 36 -15.05 1.20 2.72
CA ALA A 36 -16.45 1.27 3.13
C ALA A 36 -17.40 1.56 1.95
N GLY A 37 -16.87 1.98 0.81
CA GLY A 37 -17.67 2.25 -0.38
C GLY A 37 -17.10 3.40 -1.20
N GLU A 38 -17.60 3.52 -2.41
CA GLU A 38 -17.20 4.57 -3.33
C GLU A 38 -17.45 5.96 -2.75
N ALA A 39 -16.64 6.93 -3.18
CA ALA A 39 -16.76 8.30 -2.67
C ALA A 39 -16.28 9.29 -3.72
N THR A 40 -16.80 10.53 -3.63
CA THR A 40 -16.32 11.65 -4.43
C THR A 40 -15.09 12.26 -3.77
N VAL A 41 -14.37 13.09 -4.53
CA VAL A 41 -13.21 13.83 -4.00
C VAL A 41 -13.63 14.68 -2.78
N GLY A 42 -14.80 15.31 -2.86
CA GLY A 42 -15.30 16.13 -1.74
C GLY A 42 -15.50 15.30 -0.48
N GLU A 43 -16.11 14.12 -0.63
CA GLU A 43 -16.34 13.21 0.50
C GLU A 43 -15.02 12.70 1.07
N LEU A 44 -14.06 12.41 0.21
CA LEU A 44 -12.75 11.92 0.66
C LEU A 44 -11.96 12.99 1.39
N GLY A 45 -12.09 14.24 0.97
CA GLY A 45 -11.36 15.35 1.57
C GLY A 45 -11.96 15.88 2.85
N ALA A 46 -13.24 15.58 3.12
CA ALA A 46 -13.96 16.17 4.24
C ALA A 46 -13.28 15.97 5.62
N PRO A 47 -12.71 14.80 5.92
CA PRO A 47 -12.04 14.60 7.21
C PRO A 47 -10.66 15.28 7.33
N PHE A 48 -10.12 15.79 6.23
CA PHE A 48 -8.78 16.36 6.21
C PHE A 48 -8.84 17.87 6.06
N SER A 49 -7.85 18.57 6.63
CA SER A 49 -7.69 20.01 6.42
C SER A 49 -6.87 20.25 5.14
N MET A 50 -7.34 19.67 4.04
CA MET A 50 -6.63 19.74 2.77
C MET A 50 -7.56 20.22 1.67
N SER A 51 -6.98 20.94 0.71
CA SER A 51 -7.73 21.40 -0.46
C SER A 51 -8.10 20.22 -1.36
N GLN A 52 -9.12 20.40 -2.19
CA GLN A 52 -9.48 19.38 -3.16
C GLN A 52 -8.33 19.07 -4.14
N PRO A 53 -7.57 20.07 -4.64
CA PRO A 53 -6.40 19.74 -5.46
C PRO A 53 -5.38 18.86 -4.74
N ALA A 54 -5.18 19.05 -3.45
CA ALA A 54 -4.25 18.21 -2.68
C ALA A 54 -4.75 16.77 -2.59
N ILE A 55 -6.05 16.60 -2.31
CA ILE A 55 -6.67 15.26 -2.28
C ILE A 55 -6.59 14.62 -3.66
N SER A 56 -6.84 15.39 -4.73
CA SER A 56 -6.76 14.87 -6.10
C SER A 56 -5.36 14.37 -6.43
N LYS A 57 -4.31 15.03 -5.94
CA LYS A 57 -2.93 14.54 -6.13
C LYS A 57 -2.72 13.19 -5.46
N HIS A 58 -3.21 13.03 -4.24
CA HIS A 58 -3.13 11.74 -3.55
C HIS A 58 -3.88 10.66 -4.31
N LEU A 59 -5.08 10.99 -4.81
CA LEU A 59 -5.85 10.05 -5.63
C LEU A 59 -5.11 9.66 -6.89
N LYS A 60 -4.41 10.60 -7.53
CA LYS A 60 -3.64 10.31 -8.73
C LYS A 60 -2.53 9.29 -8.46
N VAL A 61 -1.84 9.44 -7.34
CA VAL A 61 -0.82 8.48 -6.92
C VAL A 61 -1.43 7.09 -6.72
N LEU A 62 -2.57 7.03 -6.03
CA LEU A 62 -3.27 5.78 -5.79
C LEU A 62 -3.77 5.14 -7.09
N GLU A 63 -4.26 5.94 -8.02
CA GLU A 63 -4.71 5.47 -9.32
C GLU A 63 -3.56 4.91 -10.14
N THR A 64 -2.42 5.60 -10.13
CA THR A 64 -1.23 5.14 -10.83
C THR A 64 -0.74 3.80 -10.29
N ALA A 65 -0.90 3.58 -9.00
CA ALA A 65 -0.54 2.32 -8.35
C ALA A 65 -1.57 1.21 -8.57
N GLY A 66 -2.72 1.52 -9.19
CA GLY A 66 -3.78 0.54 -9.39
C GLY A 66 -4.59 0.24 -8.14
N LEU A 67 -4.42 1.03 -7.08
CA LEU A 67 -5.15 0.84 -5.82
C LEU A 67 -6.55 1.44 -5.85
N VAL A 68 -6.77 2.40 -6.74
CA VAL A 68 -8.03 3.12 -6.87
C VAL A 68 -8.35 3.26 -8.35
N SER A 69 -9.61 3.18 -8.71
CA SER A 69 -10.10 3.51 -10.04
C SER A 69 -11.22 4.54 -9.92
N ARG A 70 -11.57 5.14 -11.03
CA ARG A 70 -12.66 6.11 -11.08
C ARG A 70 -13.75 5.59 -11.99
N ARG A 71 -14.97 5.93 -11.63
CA ARG A 71 -16.09 5.78 -12.56
C ARG A 71 -16.95 7.02 -12.50
N ARG A 72 -17.64 7.27 -13.58
CA ARG A 72 -18.54 8.40 -13.69
C ARG A 72 -19.97 7.95 -13.45
N GLN A 73 -20.67 8.72 -12.62
CA GLN A 73 -22.09 8.49 -12.42
C GLN A 73 -22.76 9.85 -12.50
N GLY A 74 -23.46 10.10 -13.60
CA GLY A 74 -24.02 11.42 -13.88
C GLY A 74 -22.90 12.43 -14.04
N THR A 75 -22.92 13.50 -13.22
CA THR A 75 -21.87 14.51 -13.21
C THR A 75 -20.79 14.23 -12.16
N ALA A 76 -20.97 13.20 -11.35
CA ALA A 76 -20.04 12.89 -10.27
C ALA A 76 -18.97 11.92 -10.73
N ASN A 77 -17.74 12.13 -10.25
CA ASN A 77 -16.66 11.20 -10.38
C ASN A 77 -16.53 10.47 -9.05
N LEU A 78 -16.67 9.15 -9.09
CA LEU A 78 -16.55 8.31 -7.90
C LEU A 78 -15.25 7.56 -7.94
N SER A 79 -14.53 7.59 -6.84
CA SER A 79 -13.34 6.76 -6.65
C SER A 79 -13.75 5.47 -5.93
N ARG A 80 -13.11 4.38 -6.30
CA ARG A 80 -13.38 3.07 -5.69
C ARG A 80 -12.09 2.33 -5.46
N LEU A 81 -12.08 1.55 -4.40
CA LEU A 81 -10.95 0.70 -4.07
C LEU A 81 -10.85 -0.46 -5.07
N GLU A 82 -9.63 -0.71 -5.55
CA GLU A 82 -9.34 -1.87 -6.38
C GLU A 82 -8.50 -2.84 -5.55
N PRO A 83 -9.07 -3.94 -5.11
CA PRO A 83 -8.37 -4.82 -4.18
C PRO A 83 -7.23 -5.62 -4.78
N GLU A 84 -7.15 -5.74 -6.11
CA GLU A 84 -6.11 -6.54 -6.75
C GLU A 84 -4.70 -6.08 -6.43
N ALA A 85 -4.46 -4.76 -6.40
CA ALA A 85 -3.14 -4.23 -6.09
C ALA A 85 -2.76 -4.52 -4.64
N LEU A 86 -3.71 -4.42 -3.72
CA LEU A 86 -3.48 -4.79 -2.33
C LEU A 86 -3.17 -6.28 -2.21
N HIS A 87 -3.82 -7.09 -3.02
CA HIS A 87 -3.57 -8.53 -3.05
C HIS A 87 -2.15 -8.84 -3.52
N GLU A 88 -1.63 -8.11 -4.51
CA GLU A 88 -0.25 -8.27 -4.93
C GLU A 88 0.73 -7.96 -3.79
N ALA A 89 0.47 -6.88 -3.06
CA ALA A 89 1.30 -6.52 -1.92
C ALA A 89 1.23 -7.59 -0.83
N ASP A 90 0.04 -8.10 -0.57
CA ASP A 90 -0.17 -9.16 0.41
C ASP A 90 0.55 -10.44 0.02
N ASP A 91 0.50 -10.83 -1.25
CA ASP A 91 1.21 -12.00 -1.74
C ASP A 91 2.72 -11.88 -1.54
N TRP A 92 3.25 -10.70 -1.80
CA TRP A 92 4.68 -10.45 -1.59
C TRP A 92 5.05 -10.59 -0.12
N LEU A 93 4.25 -9.96 0.76
CA LEU A 93 4.46 -10.05 2.20
C LEU A 93 4.33 -11.48 2.71
N GLU A 94 3.39 -12.23 2.16
CA GLU A 94 3.15 -13.63 2.55
C GLU A 94 4.36 -14.51 2.29
N ARG A 95 5.06 -14.28 1.19
CA ARG A 95 6.29 -15.02 0.88
C ARG A 95 7.36 -14.85 1.95
N TYR A 96 7.40 -13.69 2.59
CA TYR A 96 8.36 -13.41 3.64
C TYR A 96 7.85 -13.77 5.03
N ARG A 97 6.55 -13.84 5.21
CA ARG A 97 5.96 -14.15 6.51
C ARG A 97 6.46 -15.48 7.05
N ALA A 98 6.47 -16.50 6.22
CA ALA A 98 6.92 -17.82 6.63
C ALA A 98 8.39 -17.81 7.07
N VAL A 99 9.24 -17.07 6.36
CA VAL A 99 10.65 -16.94 6.71
C VAL A 99 10.82 -16.21 8.05
N TRP A 100 10.08 -15.11 8.22
CA TRP A 100 10.14 -14.34 9.46
C TRP A 100 9.64 -15.14 10.65
N GLU A 101 8.54 -15.85 10.49
CA GLU A 101 7.97 -16.68 11.56
C GLU A 101 8.95 -17.77 11.98
N GLU A 102 9.58 -18.43 11.04
CA GLU A 102 10.60 -19.41 11.34
C GLU A 102 11.77 -18.81 12.13
N ARG A 103 12.22 -17.63 11.74
CA ARG A 103 13.30 -16.94 12.45
C ARG A 103 12.90 -16.52 13.85
N PHE A 104 11.69 -16.05 14.02
CA PHE A 104 11.20 -15.67 15.34
C PHE A 104 11.04 -16.90 16.25
N GLU A 105 10.55 -18.01 15.72
CA GLU A 105 10.47 -19.27 16.48
C GLU A 105 11.85 -19.72 16.93
N ARG A 106 12.82 -19.64 16.03
CA ARG A 106 14.19 -20.01 16.35
C ARG A 106 14.78 -19.10 17.42
N LEU A 107 14.50 -17.82 17.36
CA LEU A 107 14.94 -16.87 18.37
C LEU A 107 14.29 -17.18 19.72
N ASP A 108 13.00 -17.47 19.73
CA ASP A 108 12.29 -17.84 20.95
C ASP A 108 12.90 -19.10 21.59
N GLU A 109 13.24 -20.09 20.78
CA GLU A 109 13.88 -21.31 21.27
C GLU A 109 15.24 -21.00 21.93
N VAL A 110 16.03 -20.13 21.29
CA VAL A 110 17.33 -19.73 21.85
C VAL A 110 17.15 -18.98 23.16
N LEU A 111 16.18 -18.07 23.23
CA LEU A 111 15.90 -17.33 24.45
C LEU A 111 15.43 -18.26 25.57
N ASP A 112 14.60 -19.24 25.25
CA ASP A 112 14.15 -20.23 26.23
C ASP A 112 15.32 -21.06 26.77
N GLU A 113 16.23 -21.49 25.89
CA GLU A 113 17.41 -22.22 26.30
C GLU A 113 18.28 -21.40 27.26
N LEU A 114 18.45 -20.11 26.94
CA LEU A 114 19.23 -19.22 27.80
C LEU A 114 18.60 -19.00 29.16
N GLN A 115 17.26 -18.99 29.20
CA GLN A 115 16.54 -18.84 30.45
C GLN A 115 16.56 -20.12 31.31
N GLN A 116 16.76 -21.25 30.71
CA GLN A 116 16.80 -22.54 31.42
C GLN A 116 18.17 -22.86 31.98
N GLU A 117 19.20 -22.16 31.61
CA GLU A 117 20.53 -22.35 32.15
C GLU A 117 20.60 -21.87 33.61
N PRO A 118 21.17 -22.68 34.51
CA PRO A 118 21.32 -22.30 35.91
C PRO A 118 22.31 -21.15 36.11
#